data_2c59e07add0f20486beebd39413e4050
#
_entry.id   2c59e07add0f20486beebd39413e4050
#
_cell.length_a   1.000
_cell.length_b   1.000
_cell.length_c   1.000
_cell.angle_alpha   90.00
_cell.angle_beta   90.00
_cell.angle_gamma   90.00
#
_symmetry.space_group_name_H-M   'P 1'
#
loop_
_entity.id
_entity.type
_entity.pdbx_description
1 polymer ?
#
loop_
_entity_poly.entity_id
_entity_poly.type
_entity_poly.pdbx_seq_one_letter_code
_entity_poly.pdbx_strand_id
1 'polypeptide(L)'
;TEEGLFRRADKAGEGFDLDVRVGDEIAPHLIARRLADNWRVLCAAPAYLAAKGTPRTLAELAAHDCLVIKERDHPFGVWQLMGPLGEESVRVTGGLSTNHGEVAHQWCLDGRGILLRSWWDVHDSLQDGRLVQVLEAYHQPADIWAVYTSPLASSAKVRVAVDFFRQYFAERYSLPE
;
A
#
# COMPACT_ATOMS: atom_id res chain seq x y z
N THR A 1 9.80 -8.15 -8.82
CA THR A 1 10.05 -7.25 -7.68
C THR A 1 9.41 -5.91 -8.01
N GLU A 2 8.77 -5.21 -7.05
CA GLU A 2 8.19 -3.87 -7.26
C GLU A 2 9.21 -2.88 -7.84
N GLU A 3 10.48 -2.93 -7.43
CA GLU A 3 11.56 -2.16 -8.06
C GLU A 3 11.73 -2.48 -9.56
N GLY A 4 11.48 -3.70 -9.98
CA GLY A 4 11.51 -4.07 -11.39
C GLY A 4 10.33 -3.52 -12.17
N LEU A 5 9.16 -3.43 -11.55
CA LEU A 5 7.95 -2.85 -12.14
C LEU A 5 8.07 -1.31 -12.24
N PHE A 6 8.52 -0.62 -11.20
CA PHE A 6 8.75 0.83 -11.23
C PHE A 6 9.85 1.25 -12.21
N ARG A 7 10.96 0.52 -12.30
CA ARG A 7 12.00 0.75 -13.33
C ARG A 7 11.50 0.54 -14.75
N ARG A 8 10.53 -0.36 -14.93
CA ARG A 8 9.99 -0.67 -16.27
C ARG A 8 8.92 0.31 -16.72
N ALA A 9 8.18 0.93 -15.82
CA ALA A 9 7.17 1.92 -16.18
C ALA A 9 7.74 3.30 -16.49
N ASP A 10 8.88 3.69 -15.91
CA ASP A 10 9.65 4.85 -16.36
C ASP A 10 10.25 4.65 -17.77
N LYS A 11 10.34 3.41 -18.20
CA LYS A 11 10.70 3.00 -19.57
C LYS A 11 9.46 2.52 -20.32
N ALA A 12 8.50 3.42 -20.53
CA ALA A 12 7.31 3.20 -21.37
C ALA A 12 7.61 2.78 -22.83
N GLY A 13 8.85 2.37 -23.12
CA GLY A 13 9.33 1.78 -24.36
C GLY A 13 9.64 0.28 -24.29
N GLU A 14 9.50 -0.40 -23.14
CA GLU A 14 9.92 -1.80 -22.97
C GLU A 14 8.74 -2.81 -22.93
N GLY A 15 7.73 -2.65 -23.79
CA GLY A 15 6.82 -3.79 -24.06
C GLY A 15 5.67 -4.01 -23.09
N PHE A 16 5.40 -3.11 -22.13
CA PHE A 16 4.20 -3.15 -21.32
C PHE A 16 3.15 -2.19 -21.86
N ASP A 17 1.92 -2.70 -22.04
CA ASP A 17 0.80 -1.88 -22.49
C ASP A 17 0.06 -1.22 -21.34
N LEU A 18 0.11 -1.83 -20.15
CA LEU A 18 -0.61 -1.41 -18.94
C LEU A 18 0.22 -1.77 -17.70
N ASP A 19 0.24 -0.86 -16.73
CA ASP A 19 0.80 -1.05 -15.40
C ASP A 19 -0.27 -0.73 -14.35
N VAL A 20 -0.33 -1.49 -13.27
CA VAL A 20 -1.22 -1.24 -12.13
C VAL A 20 -0.38 -0.73 -10.96
N ARG A 21 -0.65 0.49 -10.53
CA ARG A 21 0.10 1.18 -9.47
C ARG A 21 -0.78 1.50 -8.28
N VAL A 22 -0.15 1.52 -7.11
CA VAL A 22 -0.73 1.96 -5.85
C VAL A 22 -0.05 3.26 -5.41
N GLY A 23 -0.85 4.31 -5.15
CA GLY A 23 -0.37 5.65 -4.80
C GLY A 23 -0.50 6.63 -5.97
N ASP A 24 -0.31 7.92 -5.68
CA ASP A 24 -0.68 9.02 -6.60
C ASP A 24 0.50 9.56 -7.45
N GLU A 25 1.70 9.03 -7.27
CA GLU A 25 2.88 9.46 -8.05
C GLU A 25 2.89 8.87 -9.46
N ILE A 26 2.26 9.60 -10.38
CA ILE A 26 2.18 9.22 -11.80
C ILE A 26 2.93 10.24 -12.63
N ALA A 27 3.87 9.76 -13.43
CA ALA A 27 4.67 10.64 -14.29
C ALA A 27 3.78 11.40 -15.29
N PRO A 28 4.01 12.71 -15.55
CA PRO A 28 3.12 13.57 -16.33
C PRO A 28 2.89 13.13 -17.80
N HIS A 29 3.77 12.30 -18.34
CA HIS A 29 3.66 11.78 -19.71
C HIS A 29 2.81 10.51 -19.84
N LEU A 30 2.35 9.97 -18.72
CA LEU A 30 1.54 8.75 -18.66
C LEU A 30 0.05 9.09 -18.52
N ILE A 31 -0.79 8.24 -19.09
CA ILE A 31 -2.24 8.32 -18.91
C ILE A 31 -2.58 7.45 -17.69
N ALA A 32 -3.27 8.04 -16.73
CA ALA A 32 -3.71 7.33 -15.53
C ALA A 32 -5.23 7.27 -15.46
N ARG A 33 -5.77 6.12 -15.08
CA ARG A 33 -7.18 5.94 -14.77
C ARG A 33 -7.33 5.23 -13.43
N ARG A 34 -8.05 5.85 -12.50
CA ARG A 34 -8.31 5.24 -11.20
C ARG A 34 -9.14 3.97 -11.37
N LEU A 35 -8.64 2.89 -10.78
CA LEU A 35 -9.28 1.58 -10.77
C LEU A 35 -10.14 1.43 -9.52
N ALA A 36 -9.60 1.85 -8.37
CA ALA A 36 -10.30 1.77 -7.10
C ALA A 36 -9.76 2.80 -6.11
N ASP A 37 -10.60 3.19 -5.17
CA ASP A 37 -10.18 3.85 -3.93
C ASP A 37 -9.40 2.83 -3.09
N ASN A 38 -8.30 3.26 -2.50
CA ASN A 38 -7.52 2.45 -1.57
C ASN A 38 -6.74 3.35 -0.64
N TRP A 39 -6.49 2.87 0.55
CA TRP A 39 -5.56 3.46 1.49
C TRP A 39 -4.66 2.41 2.13
N ARG A 40 -3.59 2.84 2.74
CA ARG A 40 -2.76 1.99 3.57
C ARG A 40 -3.19 2.15 5.02
N VAL A 41 -3.25 1.03 5.73
CA VAL A 41 -3.60 0.96 7.15
C VAL A 41 -2.45 0.40 7.96
N LEU A 42 -2.44 0.71 9.25
CA LEU A 42 -1.48 0.17 10.20
C LEU A 42 -2.03 -1.13 10.77
N CYS A 43 -1.26 -2.20 10.71
CA CYS A 43 -1.68 -3.51 11.22
C CYS A 43 -0.53 -4.29 11.86
N ALA A 44 -0.87 -5.24 12.72
CA ALA A 44 0.07 -6.15 13.36
C ALA A 44 -0.61 -7.49 13.69
N ALA A 45 0.19 -8.55 13.85
CA ALA A 45 -0.33 -9.82 14.33
C ALA A 45 -0.74 -9.73 15.82
N PRO A 46 -1.83 -10.45 16.24
CA PRO A 46 -2.26 -10.49 17.64
C PRO A 46 -1.14 -10.91 18.60
N ALA A 47 -0.29 -11.84 18.19
CA ALA A 47 0.85 -12.30 19.00
C ALA A 47 1.87 -11.19 19.28
N TYR A 48 2.12 -10.31 18.29
CA TYR A 48 2.98 -9.15 18.49
C TYR A 48 2.35 -8.17 19.50
N LEU A 49 1.07 -7.85 19.31
CA LEU A 49 0.36 -6.92 20.20
C LEU A 49 0.24 -7.46 21.63
N ALA A 50 0.07 -8.76 21.82
CA ALA A 50 0.07 -9.39 23.12
C ALA A 50 1.42 -9.27 23.85
N ALA A 51 2.53 -9.33 23.10
CA ALA A 51 3.88 -9.25 23.67
C ALA A 51 4.37 -7.81 23.90
N LYS A 52 4.00 -6.88 23.03
CA LYS A 52 4.54 -5.50 22.99
C LYS A 52 3.53 -4.41 23.37
N GLY A 53 2.25 -4.77 23.50
CA GLY A 53 1.15 -3.82 23.67
C GLY A 53 0.61 -3.28 22.34
N THR A 54 -0.55 -2.65 22.44
CA THR A 54 -1.20 -1.98 21.27
C THR A 54 -0.96 -0.48 21.35
N PRO A 55 -0.34 0.14 20.35
CA PRO A 55 -0.11 1.59 20.34
C PRO A 55 -1.45 2.33 20.28
N ARG A 56 -1.59 3.39 21.05
CA ARG A 56 -2.79 4.24 21.14
C ARG A 56 -2.58 5.61 20.47
N THR A 57 -1.33 5.99 20.25
CA THR A 57 -0.94 7.26 19.62
C THR A 57 0.18 7.03 18.60
N LEU A 58 0.33 7.92 17.61
CA LEU A 58 1.45 7.85 16.66
C LEU A 58 2.81 7.91 17.35
N ALA A 59 2.93 8.68 18.43
CA ALA A 59 4.17 8.81 19.17
C ALA A 59 4.63 7.46 19.79
N GLU A 60 3.71 6.60 20.16
CA GLU A 60 4.02 5.27 20.74
C GLU A 60 4.66 4.33 19.71
N LEU A 61 4.51 4.58 18.40
CA LEU A 61 5.20 3.81 17.35
C LEU A 61 6.73 3.85 17.49
N ALA A 62 7.28 4.88 18.13
CA ALA A 62 8.72 4.96 18.42
C ALA A 62 9.22 3.86 19.37
N ALA A 63 8.31 3.26 20.17
CA ALA A 63 8.62 2.16 21.08
C ALA A 63 8.31 0.77 20.47
N HIS A 64 7.81 0.74 19.24
CA HIS A 64 7.46 -0.48 18.54
C HIS A 64 8.46 -0.80 17.42
N ASP A 65 8.59 -2.10 17.10
CA ASP A 65 9.26 -2.55 15.89
C ASP A 65 8.34 -2.29 14.70
N CYS A 66 8.74 -1.37 13.81
CA CYS A 66 8.01 -1.07 12.59
C CYS A 66 8.69 -1.72 11.38
N LEU A 67 7.88 -2.39 10.55
CA LEU A 67 8.36 -3.05 9.33
C LEU A 67 8.38 -2.04 8.19
N VAL A 68 9.58 -1.57 7.83
CA VAL A 68 9.73 -0.48 6.87
C VAL A 68 9.89 -1.04 5.46
N ILE A 69 8.96 -0.69 4.58
CA ILE A 69 9.10 -0.91 3.14
C ILE A 69 9.86 0.28 2.56
N LYS A 70 10.99 0.00 1.91
CA LYS A 70 11.79 1.02 1.24
C LYS A 70 11.17 1.34 -0.12
N GLU A 71 10.50 2.46 -0.19
CA GLU A 71 9.97 3.03 -1.44
C GLU A 71 10.98 4.05 -2.01
N ARG A 72 11.02 4.17 -3.35
CA ARG A 72 12.07 4.97 -4.01
C ARG A 72 11.93 6.46 -3.72
N ASP A 73 10.71 6.95 -3.72
CA ASP A 73 10.39 8.37 -3.71
C ASP A 73 9.94 8.88 -2.34
N HIS A 74 9.98 8.02 -1.31
CA HIS A 74 9.61 8.38 0.05
C HIS A 74 10.82 8.34 1.00
N PRO A 75 10.90 9.27 1.97
CA PRO A 75 11.93 9.22 3.02
C PRO A 75 11.87 7.91 3.81
N PHE A 76 12.98 7.21 3.89
CA PHE A 76 13.06 5.95 4.62
C PHE A 76 12.68 6.12 6.10
N GLY A 77 11.77 5.27 6.58
CA GLY A 77 11.33 5.28 7.96
C GLY A 77 10.49 6.51 8.34
N VAL A 78 9.85 7.16 7.39
CA VAL A 78 8.87 8.21 7.63
C VAL A 78 7.53 7.78 7.04
N TRP A 79 6.50 7.68 7.89
CA TRP A 79 5.15 7.45 7.45
C TRP A 79 4.36 8.76 7.48
N GLN A 80 3.78 9.13 6.36
CA GLN A 80 2.87 10.26 6.23
C GLN A 80 1.44 9.71 6.29
N LEU A 81 0.67 10.15 7.27
CA LEU A 81 -0.65 9.59 7.56
C LEU A 81 -1.67 10.72 7.64
N MET A 82 -2.85 10.47 7.13
CA MET A 82 -4.02 11.31 7.36
C MET A 82 -4.69 10.86 8.65
N GLY A 83 -4.84 11.76 9.59
CA GLY A 83 -5.48 11.52 10.87
C GLY A 83 -6.63 12.51 11.13
N PRO A 84 -7.24 12.48 12.32
CA PRO A 84 -8.39 13.32 12.67
C PRO A 84 -8.13 14.83 12.59
N LEU A 85 -6.87 15.23 12.76
CA LEU A 85 -6.45 16.65 12.73
C LEU A 85 -5.80 17.06 11.42
N GLY A 86 -5.78 16.17 10.41
CA GLY A 86 -5.14 16.37 9.12
C GLY A 86 -3.94 15.49 8.90
N GLU A 87 -3.03 15.94 8.05
CA GLU A 87 -1.81 15.19 7.70
C GLU A 87 -0.78 15.26 8.84
N GLU A 88 -0.30 14.10 9.24
CA GLU A 88 0.72 13.93 10.27
C GLU A 88 1.85 13.04 9.76
N SER A 89 3.10 13.36 10.15
CA SER A 89 4.27 12.55 9.83
C SER A 89 4.85 11.92 11.09
N VAL A 90 5.14 10.64 11.04
CA VAL A 90 5.81 9.93 12.13
C VAL A 90 7.07 9.24 11.63
N ARG A 91 8.17 9.41 12.36
CA ARG A 91 9.41 8.67 12.12
C ARG A 91 9.32 7.34 12.85
N VAL A 92 9.49 6.26 12.10
CA VAL A 92 9.42 4.88 12.60
C VAL A 92 10.77 4.18 12.41
N THR A 93 11.04 3.22 13.29
CA THR A 93 12.25 2.41 13.26
C THR A 93 11.90 0.95 13.52
N GLY A 94 12.76 0.04 13.08
CA GLY A 94 12.63 -1.39 13.32
C GLY A 94 13.83 -2.15 12.80
N GLY A 95 14.03 -3.36 13.28
CA GLY A 95 15.16 -4.21 12.90
C GLY A 95 15.04 -4.82 11.48
N LEU A 96 13.86 -4.71 10.86
CA LEU A 96 13.58 -5.32 9.55
C LEU A 96 13.12 -4.26 8.55
N SER A 97 13.73 -4.28 7.39
CA SER A 97 13.31 -3.46 6.25
C SER A 97 13.49 -4.24 4.94
N THR A 98 12.63 -3.96 3.98
CA THR A 98 12.65 -4.59 2.66
C THR A 98 12.16 -3.61 1.61
N ASN A 99 12.41 -3.89 0.35
CA ASN A 99 11.78 -3.23 -0.80
C ASN A 99 10.66 -4.09 -1.42
N HIS A 100 10.26 -5.17 -0.75
CA HIS A 100 9.28 -6.12 -1.25
C HIS A 100 8.09 -6.22 -0.29
N GLY A 101 6.93 -5.72 -0.73
CA GLY A 101 5.73 -5.64 0.10
C GLY A 101 5.24 -6.98 0.63
N GLU A 102 5.28 -8.04 -0.17
CA GLU A 102 4.88 -9.39 0.24
C GLU A 102 5.76 -9.94 1.38
N VAL A 103 7.07 -9.67 1.33
CA VAL A 103 7.99 -10.07 2.41
C VAL A 103 7.66 -9.33 3.71
N ALA A 104 7.36 -8.03 3.63
CA ALA A 104 6.94 -7.26 4.80
C ALA A 104 5.60 -7.77 5.37
N HIS A 105 4.65 -8.12 4.50
CA HIS A 105 3.36 -8.70 4.90
C HIS A 105 3.57 -10.03 5.64
N GLN A 106 4.42 -10.93 5.12
CA GLN A 106 4.73 -12.18 5.80
C GLN A 106 5.39 -11.94 7.17
N TRP A 107 6.34 -11.01 7.28
CA TRP A 107 6.92 -10.67 8.58
C TRP A 107 5.87 -10.13 9.58
N CYS A 108 4.90 -9.37 9.08
CA CYS A 108 3.81 -8.89 9.92
C CYS A 108 2.96 -10.05 10.46
N LEU A 109 2.59 -11.00 9.60
CA LEU A 109 1.88 -12.24 9.98
C LEU A 109 2.68 -13.07 10.99
N ASP A 110 4.01 -13.11 10.85
CA ASP A 110 4.93 -13.80 11.77
C ASP A 110 5.12 -13.05 13.10
N GLY A 111 4.42 -11.94 13.33
CA GLY A 111 4.48 -11.17 14.57
C GLY A 111 5.79 -10.39 14.76
N ARG A 112 6.43 -9.95 13.67
CA ARG A 112 7.73 -9.24 13.73
C ARG A 112 7.59 -7.74 13.96
N GLY A 113 6.39 -7.16 13.84
CA GLY A 113 6.20 -5.73 14.04
C GLY A 113 4.91 -5.19 13.46
N ILE A 114 4.80 -3.85 13.47
CA ILE A 114 3.69 -3.09 12.88
C ILE A 114 4.04 -2.75 11.44
N LEU A 115 3.08 -2.93 10.53
CA LEU A 115 3.22 -2.68 9.10
C LEU A 115 2.21 -1.62 8.65
N LEU A 116 2.64 -0.69 7.79
CA LEU A 116 1.77 0.17 7.00
C LEU A 116 1.60 -0.45 5.60
N ARG A 117 0.39 -0.90 5.28
CA ARG A 117 0.14 -1.67 4.05
C ARG A 117 -1.23 -1.36 3.45
N SER A 118 -1.33 -1.50 2.12
CA SER A 118 -2.58 -1.32 1.38
C SER A 118 -3.71 -2.19 1.90
N TRP A 119 -4.88 -1.59 2.07
CA TRP A 119 -6.08 -2.28 2.56
C TRP A 119 -6.37 -3.56 1.77
N TRP A 120 -6.37 -3.46 0.45
CA TRP A 120 -6.68 -4.61 -0.41
C TRP A 120 -5.73 -5.80 -0.22
N ASP A 121 -4.48 -5.56 0.19
CA ASP A 121 -3.46 -6.59 0.39
C ASP A 121 -3.59 -7.28 1.75
N VAL A 122 -4.01 -6.55 2.78
CA VAL A 122 -4.15 -7.08 4.15
C VAL A 122 -5.59 -7.43 4.54
N HIS A 123 -6.58 -7.08 3.70
CA HIS A 123 -8.00 -7.23 3.96
C HIS A 123 -8.38 -8.64 4.45
N ASP A 124 -7.98 -9.69 3.73
CA ASP A 124 -8.31 -11.07 4.10
C ASP A 124 -7.69 -11.46 5.44
N SER A 125 -6.46 -11.00 5.73
CA SER A 125 -5.77 -11.24 6.99
C SER A 125 -6.38 -10.47 8.16
N LEU A 126 -6.97 -9.31 7.92
CA LEU A 126 -7.75 -8.55 8.91
C LEU A 126 -9.09 -9.23 9.17
N GLN A 127 -9.78 -9.70 8.14
CA GLN A 127 -11.06 -10.37 8.28
C GLN A 127 -10.99 -11.69 9.04
N ASP A 128 -9.97 -12.48 8.78
CA ASP A 128 -9.78 -13.78 9.46
C ASP A 128 -9.04 -13.67 10.81
N GLY A 129 -8.68 -12.46 11.23
CA GLY A 129 -8.06 -12.17 12.52
C GLY A 129 -6.58 -12.53 12.63
N ARG A 130 -5.91 -12.89 11.53
CA ARG A 130 -4.44 -13.07 11.52
C ARG A 130 -3.69 -11.77 11.72
N LEU A 131 -4.27 -10.66 11.28
CA LEU A 131 -3.83 -9.31 11.56
C LEU A 131 -4.94 -8.53 12.27
N VAL A 132 -4.54 -7.51 13.01
CA VAL A 132 -5.43 -6.55 13.68
C VAL A 132 -5.00 -5.16 13.25
N GLN A 133 -5.96 -4.34 12.85
CA GLN A 133 -5.69 -2.92 12.58
C GLN A 133 -5.39 -2.20 13.89
N VAL A 134 -4.39 -1.33 13.87
CA VAL A 134 -4.03 -0.45 14.99
C VAL A 134 -4.10 1.00 14.55
N LEU A 135 -4.35 1.92 15.48
CA LEU A 135 -4.46 3.35 15.17
C LEU A 135 -5.44 3.62 14.02
N GLU A 136 -6.65 3.04 14.10
CA GLU A 136 -7.66 3.03 13.03
C GLU A 136 -8.04 4.42 12.51
N ALA A 137 -7.87 5.47 13.34
CA ALA A 137 -8.10 6.85 12.92
C ALA A 137 -7.05 7.38 11.93
N TYR A 138 -6.00 6.60 11.66
CA TYR A 138 -4.88 7.00 10.78
C TYR A 138 -4.77 6.08 9.58
N HIS A 139 -4.63 6.67 8.41
CA HIS A 139 -4.42 5.96 7.15
C HIS A 139 -3.56 6.78 6.18
N GLN A 140 -3.00 6.17 5.17
CA GLN A 140 -2.32 6.86 4.07
C GLN A 140 -3.13 6.67 2.79
N PRO A 141 -3.65 7.73 2.15
CA PRO A 141 -4.27 7.63 0.83
C PRO A 141 -3.31 6.98 -0.18
N ALA A 142 -3.80 6.01 -0.93
CA ALA A 142 -2.97 5.27 -1.88
C ALA A 142 -3.85 4.57 -2.92
N ASP A 143 -4.62 5.34 -3.70
CA ASP A 143 -5.51 4.82 -4.73
C ASP A 143 -4.82 3.89 -5.72
N ILE A 144 -5.59 3.00 -6.33
CA ILE A 144 -5.10 2.04 -7.33
C ILE A 144 -5.37 2.61 -8.71
N TRP A 145 -4.32 2.70 -9.52
CA TRP A 145 -4.34 3.29 -10.83
C TRP A 145 -3.94 2.31 -11.93
N ALA A 146 -4.63 2.35 -13.04
CA ALA A 146 -4.16 1.82 -14.32
C ALA A 146 -3.36 2.91 -15.03
N VAL A 147 -2.11 2.62 -15.38
CA VAL A 147 -1.19 3.56 -16.01
C VAL A 147 -0.75 2.99 -17.37
N TYR A 148 -0.87 3.78 -18.43
CA TYR A 148 -0.57 3.36 -19.80
C TYR A 148 -0.12 4.54 -20.65
N THR A 149 0.46 4.26 -21.83
CA THR A 149 1.05 5.28 -22.73
C THR A 149 0.13 5.68 -23.86
N SER A 150 -0.78 4.81 -24.28
CA SER A 150 -1.64 5.02 -25.45
C SER A 150 -3.10 5.15 -25.04
N PRO A 151 -3.91 6.02 -25.67
CA PRO A 151 -5.33 6.17 -25.38
C PRO A 151 -6.08 4.83 -25.44
N LEU A 152 -7.05 4.62 -24.54
CA LEU A 152 -7.86 3.39 -24.48
C LEU A 152 -8.58 3.08 -25.80
N ALA A 153 -8.93 4.12 -26.57
CA ALA A 153 -9.57 3.97 -27.86
C ALA A 153 -8.68 3.26 -28.89
N SER A 154 -7.36 3.34 -28.74
CA SER A 154 -6.39 2.73 -29.65
C SER A 154 -5.98 1.31 -29.29
N SER A 155 -6.37 0.80 -28.10
CA SER A 155 -5.99 -0.54 -27.63
C SER A 155 -7.14 -1.26 -26.94
N ALA A 156 -7.77 -2.18 -27.66
CA ALA A 156 -8.85 -3.01 -27.13
C ALA A 156 -8.39 -3.85 -25.93
N LYS A 157 -7.15 -4.38 -25.94
CA LYS A 157 -6.59 -5.19 -24.85
C LYS A 157 -6.43 -4.39 -23.56
N VAL A 158 -5.95 -3.15 -23.64
CA VAL A 158 -5.79 -2.27 -22.47
C VAL A 158 -7.17 -1.90 -21.91
N ARG A 159 -8.13 -1.56 -22.79
CA ARG A 159 -9.50 -1.26 -22.34
C ARG A 159 -10.12 -2.43 -21.57
N VAL A 160 -10.07 -3.64 -22.14
CA VAL A 160 -10.63 -4.84 -21.49
C VAL A 160 -9.95 -5.11 -20.16
N ALA A 161 -8.63 -4.97 -20.07
CA ALA A 161 -7.89 -5.15 -18.83
C ALA A 161 -8.28 -4.10 -17.76
N VAL A 162 -8.40 -2.84 -18.14
CA VAL A 162 -8.83 -1.76 -17.24
C VAL A 162 -10.25 -2.01 -16.71
N ASP A 163 -11.18 -2.39 -17.59
CA ASP A 163 -12.57 -2.67 -17.19
C ASP A 163 -12.63 -3.91 -16.26
N PHE A 164 -11.85 -4.94 -16.56
CA PHE A 164 -11.70 -6.13 -15.68
C PHE A 164 -11.19 -5.75 -14.29
N PHE A 165 -10.10 -5.00 -14.18
CA PHE A 165 -9.55 -4.60 -12.88
C PHE A 165 -10.52 -3.72 -12.08
N ARG A 166 -11.21 -2.77 -12.74
CA ARG A 166 -12.23 -1.96 -12.07
C ARG A 166 -13.34 -2.82 -11.46
N GLN A 167 -13.84 -3.78 -12.22
CA GLN A 167 -14.88 -4.69 -11.72
C GLN A 167 -14.32 -5.57 -10.59
N TYR A 168 -13.13 -6.14 -10.75
CA TYR A 168 -12.48 -6.99 -9.76
C TYR A 168 -12.32 -6.28 -8.40
N PHE A 169 -11.83 -5.04 -8.42
CA PHE A 169 -11.65 -4.28 -7.18
C PHE A 169 -13.01 -3.88 -6.57
N ALA A 170 -13.97 -3.46 -7.39
CA ALA A 170 -15.31 -3.07 -6.92
C ALA A 170 -16.07 -4.23 -6.25
N GLU A 171 -15.90 -5.45 -6.76
CA GLU A 171 -16.59 -6.63 -6.22
C GLU A 171 -15.91 -7.19 -4.96
N ARG A 172 -14.62 -6.96 -4.79
CA ARG A 172 -13.82 -7.68 -3.80
C ARG A 172 -13.32 -6.84 -2.64
N TYR A 173 -13.12 -5.55 -2.87
CA TYR A 173 -12.44 -4.68 -1.91
C TYR A 173 -13.18 -3.35 -1.75
N SER A 174 -14.21 -3.35 -0.90
CA SER A 174 -14.81 -2.10 -0.43
C SER A 174 -14.02 -1.59 0.76
N LEU A 175 -13.69 -0.29 0.75
CA LEU A 175 -13.11 0.35 1.92
C LEU A 175 -14.14 0.36 3.06
N PRO A 176 -13.71 0.23 4.32
CA PRO A 176 -14.59 0.45 5.47
C PRO A 176 -15.10 1.90 5.46
N GLU A 177 -16.34 2.11 5.87
CA GLU A 177 -16.97 3.43 6.04
C GLU A 177 -16.33 4.22 7.18
#